data_8ba900daf354e139e146c76ad4162646
#
_entry.id   8ba900daf354e139e146c76ad4162646
#
_cell.length_a   1.000
_cell.length_b   1.000
_cell.length_c   1.000
_cell.angle_alpha   90.00
_cell.angle_beta   90.00
_cell.angle_gamma   90.00
#
_symmetry.space_group_name_H-M   'P 1'
#
loop_
_entity.id
_entity.type
_entity.pdbx_description
1 polymer ?
#
loop_
_entity_poly.entity_id
_entity_poly.type
_entity_poly.pdbx_seq_one_letter_code
_entity_poly.pdbx_strand_id
1 'polypeptide(L)' 'MEMILSQTQDDLRERFTAAVAEHRRAMYRAARALLTSDADAEDAVSEAILRAWQAFGRLRDEKAIKGWLIKITVN' A
#
# COMPACT_ATOMS: atom_id res chain seq x y z
N MET A 1 -12.51 -25.41 -7.86
CA MET A 1 -12.89 -24.00 -7.94
C MET A 1 -12.39 -23.19 -6.75
N GLU A 2 -12.58 -23.67 -5.54
CA GLU A 2 -12.10 -22.95 -4.35
C GLU A 2 -10.58 -22.77 -4.35
N MET A 3 -9.82 -23.77 -4.81
CA MET A 3 -8.38 -23.68 -4.86
C MET A 3 -7.90 -22.58 -5.81
N ILE A 4 -8.61 -22.37 -6.92
CA ILE A 4 -8.25 -21.34 -7.89
C ILE A 4 -8.45 -19.95 -7.29
N LEU A 5 -9.57 -19.73 -6.59
CA LEU A 5 -9.84 -18.46 -5.94
C LEU A 5 -8.83 -18.18 -4.82
N SER A 6 -8.48 -19.19 -4.04
CA SER A 6 -7.46 -19.04 -3.00
C SER A 6 -6.10 -18.65 -3.57
N GLN A 7 -5.70 -19.28 -4.68
CA GLN A 7 -4.44 -18.99 -5.33
C GLN A 7 -4.41 -17.56 -5.86
N THR A 8 -5.54 -17.08 -6.41
CA THR A 8 -5.64 -15.73 -6.92
C THR A 8 -5.49 -14.70 -5.79
N GLN A 9 -6.13 -14.95 -4.65
CA GLN A 9 -6.03 -14.06 -3.51
C GLN A 9 -4.63 -14.09 -2.90
N ASP A 10 -4.02 -15.26 -2.81
CA ASP A 10 -2.66 -15.38 -2.29
C ASP A 10 -1.67 -14.66 -3.19
N ASP A 11 -1.84 -14.75 -4.51
CA ASP A 11 -1.00 -14.06 -5.48
C ASP A 11 -1.14 -12.54 -5.33
N LEU A 12 -2.35 -12.03 -5.22
CA LEU A 12 -2.58 -10.62 -4.98
C LEU A 12 -1.95 -10.15 -3.68
N ARG A 13 -2.07 -10.96 -2.62
CA ARG A 13 -1.50 -10.62 -1.33
C ARG A 13 0.02 -10.56 -1.39
N GLU A 14 0.66 -11.52 -2.05
CA GLU A 14 2.10 -11.54 -2.21
C GLU A 14 2.59 -10.32 -2.98
N ARG A 15 1.92 -9.99 -4.07
CA ARG A 15 2.28 -8.84 -4.89
C ARG A 15 2.10 -7.54 -4.11
N PHE A 16 1.02 -7.42 -3.35
CA PHE A 16 0.76 -6.25 -2.54
C PHE A 16 1.79 -6.12 -1.42
N THR A 17 2.06 -7.21 -0.72
CA THR A 17 3.04 -7.21 0.38
C THR A 17 4.42 -6.81 -0.12
N ALA A 18 4.83 -7.34 -1.27
CA ALA A 18 6.11 -6.98 -1.87
C ALA A 18 6.17 -5.50 -2.24
N ALA A 19 5.09 -4.97 -2.81
CA ALA A 19 5.02 -3.57 -3.20
C ALA A 19 5.09 -2.65 -1.97
N VAL A 20 4.38 -2.99 -0.91
CA VAL A 20 4.41 -2.22 0.33
C VAL A 20 5.82 -2.26 0.94
N ALA A 21 6.44 -3.43 0.98
CA ALA A 21 7.79 -3.57 1.51
C ALA A 21 8.78 -2.70 0.74
N GLU A 22 8.65 -2.67 -0.59
CA GLU A 22 9.52 -1.89 -1.46
C GLU A 22 9.34 -0.38 -1.25
N HIS A 23 8.10 0.07 -1.08
CA HIS A 23 7.77 1.50 -1.08
C HIS A 23 7.42 2.06 0.29
N ARG A 24 7.46 1.25 1.35
CA ARG A 24 7.07 1.69 2.69
C ARG A 24 7.85 2.91 3.16
N ARG A 25 9.16 2.93 2.89
CA ARG A 25 9.99 4.06 3.30
C ARG A 25 9.55 5.35 2.60
N ALA A 26 9.21 5.27 1.32
CA ALA A 26 8.73 6.43 0.58
C ALA A 26 7.38 6.91 1.11
N MET A 27 6.49 5.98 1.47
CA MET A 27 5.22 6.31 2.10
C MET A 27 5.43 7.03 3.43
N TYR A 28 6.34 6.50 4.26
CA TYR A 28 6.66 7.09 5.55
C TYR A 28 7.23 8.50 5.38
N ARG A 29 8.16 8.70 4.44
CA ARG A 29 8.74 10.01 4.19
C ARG A 29 7.68 11.02 3.76
N ALA A 30 6.75 10.59 2.92
CA ALA A 30 5.67 11.47 2.48
C ALA A 30 4.77 11.86 3.65
N ALA A 31 4.41 10.91 4.50
CA ALA A 31 3.61 11.18 5.69
C ALA A 31 4.36 12.09 6.66
N ARG A 32 5.64 11.84 6.87
CA ARG A 32 6.47 12.61 7.80
C ARG A 32 6.66 14.05 7.36
N ALA A 33 6.64 14.30 6.05
CA ALA A 33 6.72 15.65 5.51
C ALA A 33 5.49 16.51 5.89
N LEU A 34 4.36 15.86 6.14
CA LEU A 34 3.11 16.54 6.46
C LEU A 34 2.78 16.51 7.95
N LEU A 35 3.36 15.58 8.70
CA LEU A 35 3.03 15.34 10.11
C LEU A 35 4.25 15.60 10.99
N THR A 36 4.00 16.07 12.20
CA THR A 36 5.08 16.50 13.07
C THR A 36 5.66 15.38 13.94
N SER A 37 4.97 14.26 14.06
CA SER A 37 5.44 13.16 14.92
C SER A 37 5.62 11.87 14.12
N ASP A 38 6.59 11.06 14.56
CA ASP A 38 6.83 9.76 13.99
C ASP A 38 5.64 8.83 14.19
N ALA A 39 5.01 8.91 15.36
CA ALA A 39 3.84 8.09 15.66
C ALA A 39 2.69 8.38 14.72
N ASP A 40 2.42 9.66 14.43
CA ASP A 40 1.36 10.04 13.51
C ASP A 40 1.68 9.60 12.08
N ALA A 41 2.94 9.69 11.67
CA ALA A 41 3.36 9.24 10.36
C ALA A 41 3.20 7.72 10.22
N GLU A 42 3.56 6.97 11.24
CA GLU A 42 3.39 5.51 11.26
C GLU A 42 1.91 5.12 11.16
N ASP A 43 1.06 5.81 11.90
CA ASP A 43 -0.38 5.59 11.84
C ASP A 43 -0.93 5.88 10.45
N ALA A 44 -0.47 6.97 9.83
CA ALA A 44 -0.89 7.34 8.48
C ALA A 44 -0.49 6.27 7.46
N VAL A 45 0.72 5.72 7.57
CA VAL A 45 1.18 4.65 6.68
C VAL A 45 0.35 3.39 6.90
N SER A 46 0.10 3.01 8.14
CA SER A 46 -0.70 1.82 8.46
C SER A 46 -2.11 1.94 7.88
N GLU A 47 -2.74 3.10 8.05
CA GLU A 47 -4.06 3.34 7.49
C GLU A 47 -4.04 3.33 5.97
N ALA A 48 -3.01 3.91 5.37
CA ALA A 48 -2.85 3.90 3.92
C ALA A 48 -2.70 2.48 3.37
N ILE A 49 -1.95 1.63 4.06
CA ILE A 49 -1.77 0.24 3.65
C ILE A 49 -3.13 -0.48 3.64
N LEU A 50 -3.94 -0.26 4.66
CA LEU A 50 -5.26 -0.88 4.74
C LEU A 50 -6.16 -0.42 3.58
N ARG A 51 -6.19 0.89 3.32
CA ARG A 51 -6.96 1.44 2.20
C ARG A 51 -6.45 0.94 0.86
N ALA A 52 -5.14 0.88 0.71
CA ALA A 52 -4.51 0.41 -0.51
C ALA A 52 -4.86 -1.04 -0.79
N TRP A 53 -4.85 -1.88 0.24
CA TRP A 53 -5.24 -3.29 0.08
C TRP A 53 -6.67 -3.41 -0.46
N GLN A 54 -7.59 -2.61 0.08
CA GLN A 54 -8.99 -2.63 -0.35
C GLN A 54 -9.15 -2.24 -1.82
N ALA A 55 -8.26 -1.41 -2.34
CA ALA A 55 -8.33 -0.91 -3.71
C ALA A 55 -7.33 -1.57 -4.66
N PHE A 56 -6.46 -2.43 -4.16
CA PHE A 56 -5.35 -2.97 -4.95
C PHE A 56 -5.81 -3.76 -6.18
N GLY A 57 -6.90 -4.49 -6.07
CA GLY A 57 -7.44 -5.24 -7.19
C GLY A 57 -7.90 -4.37 -8.37
N ARG A 58 -8.09 -3.07 -8.13
CA ARG A 58 -8.50 -2.12 -9.17
C ARG A 58 -7.32 -1.42 -9.82
N LEU A 59 -6.13 -1.57 -9.28
CA LEU A 59 -4.92 -0.97 -9.85
C LEU A 59 -4.59 -1.67 -11.16
N ARG A 60 -4.61 -0.94 -12.26
CA ARG A 60 -4.41 -1.50 -13.58
C ARG A 60 -2.95 -1.42 -14.05
N ASP A 61 -2.21 -0.46 -13.56
CA ASP A 61 -0.83 -0.23 -13.97
C ASP A 61 0.10 -0.35 -12.78
N GLU A 62 0.78 -1.48 -12.68
CA GLU A 62 1.70 -1.74 -11.59
C GLU A 62 2.91 -0.81 -11.59
N LYS A 63 3.22 -0.20 -12.73
CA LYS A 63 4.32 0.77 -12.81
C LYS A 63 3.99 2.03 -12.03
N ALA A 64 2.70 2.30 -11.82
CA ALA A 64 2.24 3.47 -11.08
C ALA A 64 2.10 3.21 -9.58
N ILE A 65 2.47 2.02 -9.10
CA ILE A 65 2.15 1.62 -7.72
C ILE A 65 2.82 2.51 -6.68
N LYS A 66 4.05 2.95 -6.91
CA LYS A 66 4.75 3.81 -5.95
C LYS A 66 4.00 5.12 -5.73
N GLY A 67 3.70 5.83 -6.83
CA GLY A 67 2.95 7.09 -6.74
C GLY A 67 1.56 6.90 -6.18
N TRP A 68 0.92 5.80 -6.55
CA TRP A 68 -0.41 5.46 -6.06
C TRP A 68 -0.42 5.25 -4.54
N LEU A 69 0.56 4.50 -4.02
CA LEU A 69 0.70 4.29 -2.57
C LEU A 69 0.99 5.58 -1.85
N ILE A 70 1.87 6.42 -2.39
CA ILE A 70 2.18 7.72 -1.79
C ILE A 70 0.94 8.60 -1.76
N LYS A 71 0.19 8.64 -2.85
CA LYS A 71 -1.03 9.44 -2.94
C LYS A 71 -2.05 9.02 -1.88
N ILE A 72 -2.24 7.72 -1.69
CA ILE A 72 -3.14 7.22 -0.65
C ILE A 72 -2.65 7.63 0.74
N THR A 73 -1.33 7.62 0.94
CA THR A 73 -0.74 7.97 2.23
C THR A 73 -1.00 9.43 2.59
N VAL A 74 -0.93 10.34 1.64
CA VAL A 74 -1.05 11.78 1.90
C VAL A 74 -2.46 12.32 1.73
N ASN A 75 -3.36 11.54 1.21
CA ASN A 75 -4.76 11.92 1.15
C ASN A 75 -5.47 11.49 2.42
#